data_37e2c2bc67bd120d1bb3ccb13ab98e3e
#
_entry.id   37e2c2bc67bd120d1bb3ccb13ab98e3e
#
_cell.length_a   1.000
_cell.length_b   1.000
_cell.length_c   1.000
_cell.angle_alpha   90.00
_cell.angle_beta   90.00
_cell.angle_gamma   90.00
#
_symmetry.space_group_name_H-M   'P 1'
#
loop_
_entity.id
_entity.type
_entity.pdbx_description
1 polymer ?
#
loop_
_entity_poly.entity_id
_entity_poly.type
_entity_poly.pdbx_seq_one_letter_code
_entity_poly.pdbx_strand_id
1 'polypeptide(L)'
;KELEKEIARYQRKLALNRSSRLKLAKEGRAEAFDKTKPSRKRRELLEKLQKLHRRVRNIRRDFQMKTAHTLAQEYGCVYVEDLKTRNMTKSAKGTLDDPGKNGKQKSGLNRAILRTGFFGMRQAIEWQQYKAGGYVVAVPAAYTSCECPSCTCTDKRNRPRQAQFRCIGCGYENNADIVGAINVRRKGRTGPSAHDKKRIAREVSAGAVVPFARNSGANSENQPLGVA
;
A
#
# COMPACT_ATOMS: atom_id res chain seq x y z
N LYS A 1 -0.31 6.97 16.92
CA LYS A 1 -0.19 8.44 17.19
C LYS A 1 0.97 8.75 18.17
N GLU A 2 1.09 8.02 19.30
CA GLU A 2 2.12 8.28 20.30
C GLU A 2 3.55 8.01 19.80
N LEU A 3 3.78 6.82 19.22
CA LEU A 3 5.07 6.49 18.59
C LEU A 3 5.49 7.48 17.50
N GLU A 4 4.55 8.04 16.76
CA GLU A 4 4.84 9.04 15.73
C GLU A 4 5.28 10.38 16.35
N LYS A 5 4.67 10.79 17.45
CA LYS A 5 5.10 11.97 18.21
C LYS A 5 6.50 11.77 18.75
N GLU A 6 6.79 10.60 19.28
CA GLU A 6 8.11 10.26 19.80
C GLU A 6 9.18 10.25 18.70
N ILE A 7 8.90 9.63 17.55
CA ILE A 7 9.77 9.67 16.37
C ILE A 7 10.04 11.11 15.95
N ALA A 8 9.02 11.94 15.84
CA ALA A 8 9.17 13.35 15.48
C ALA A 8 10.02 14.12 16.50
N ARG A 9 9.92 13.81 17.79
CA ARG A 9 10.76 14.38 18.85
C ARG A 9 12.24 14.05 18.65
N TYR A 10 12.57 12.78 18.38
CA TYR A 10 13.96 12.38 18.14
C TYR A 10 14.51 12.94 16.82
N GLN A 11 13.69 13.01 15.77
CA GLN A 11 14.08 13.63 14.50
C GLN A 11 14.41 15.12 14.68
N ARG A 12 13.61 15.86 15.47
CA ARG A 12 13.91 17.26 15.82
C ARG A 12 15.22 17.39 16.59
N LYS A 13 15.49 16.54 17.60
CA LYS A 13 16.76 16.54 18.33
C LYS A 13 17.97 16.27 17.43
N LEU A 14 17.83 15.35 16.46
CA LEU A 14 18.87 15.06 15.48
C LEU A 14 19.10 16.24 14.52
N ALA A 15 18.03 16.93 14.11
CA ALA A 15 18.14 18.12 13.27
C ALA A 15 18.87 19.28 14.00
N LEU A 16 18.53 19.53 15.26
CA LEU A 16 19.23 20.53 16.10
C LEU A 16 20.71 20.17 16.29
N ASN A 17 21.02 18.92 16.59
CA ASN A 17 22.40 18.47 16.72
C ASN A 17 23.18 18.66 15.41
N ARG A 18 22.56 18.42 14.25
CA ARG A 18 23.17 18.68 12.93
C ARG A 18 23.43 20.19 12.73
N SER A 19 22.45 21.03 13.04
CA SER A 19 22.54 22.48 12.90
C SER A 19 23.65 23.07 13.75
N SER A 20 23.74 22.65 15.01
CA SER A 20 24.82 23.11 15.92
C SER A 20 26.20 22.70 15.40
N ARG A 21 26.36 21.47 14.90
CA ARG A 21 27.64 21.01 14.35
C ARG A 21 28.03 21.76 13.06
N LEU A 22 27.04 22.13 12.23
CA LEU A 22 27.28 22.93 11.03
C LEU A 22 27.76 24.35 11.39
N LYS A 23 27.23 24.95 12.46
CA LYS A 23 27.70 26.25 12.95
C LYS A 23 29.15 26.17 13.40
N LEU A 24 29.49 25.17 14.22
CA LEU A 24 30.86 24.95 14.69
C LEU A 24 31.86 24.72 13.53
N ALA A 25 31.46 23.99 12.51
CA ALA A 25 32.29 23.78 11.31
C ALA A 25 32.55 25.08 10.53
N LYS A 26 31.55 25.98 10.46
CA LYS A 26 31.70 27.31 9.84
C LYS A 26 32.61 28.23 10.63
N GLU A 27 32.72 28.04 11.95
CA GLU A 27 33.58 28.79 12.88
C GLU A 27 35.04 28.25 12.90
N GLY A 28 35.44 27.45 11.89
CA GLY A 28 36.79 26.92 11.77
C GLY A 28 37.06 25.64 12.55
N ARG A 29 36.11 25.10 13.26
CA ARG A 29 36.20 23.81 14.00
C ARG A 29 35.79 22.63 13.09
N ALA A 30 36.56 22.42 12.03
CA ALA A 30 36.23 21.40 10.99
C ALA A 30 36.08 20.00 11.56
N GLU A 31 36.83 19.63 12.59
CA GLU A 31 36.72 18.30 13.26
C GLU A 31 35.35 18.02 13.86
N ALA A 32 34.59 19.09 14.19
CA ALA A 32 33.22 18.93 14.70
C ALA A 32 32.24 18.33 13.68
N PHE A 33 32.60 18.28 12.39
CA PHE A 33 31.72 17.84 11.32
C PHE A 33 32.24 16.63 10.53
N ASP A 34 33.03 15.78 11.15
CA ASP A 34 33.35 14.50 10.53
C ASP A 34 32.09 13.64 10.36
N LYS A 35 31.70 13.38 9.10
CA LYS A 35 30.55 12.56 8.74
C LYS A 35 30.77 11.10 9.08
N THR A 36 31.99 10.64 9.11
CA THR A 36 32.38 9.25 9.34
C THR A 36 32.35 8.87 10.82
N LYS A 37 32.57 9.87 11.71
CA LYS A 37 32.60 9.67 13.16
C LYS A 37 31.52 10.47 13.89
N PRO A 38 30.26 9.94 13.95
CA PRO A 38 29.20 10.63 14.66
C PRO A 38 29.51 10.70 16.17
N SER A 39 29.20 11.84 16.81
CA SER A 39 29.38 12.02 18.27
C SER A 39 28.56 10.96 19.03
N ARG A 40 29.01 10.62 20.27
CA ARG A 40 28.29 9.67 21.15
C ARG A 40 26.80 9.99 21.27
N LYS A 41 26.46 11.26 21.55
CA LYS A 41 25.07 11.74 21.67
C LYS A 41 24.26 11.51 20.40
N ARG A 42 24.88 11.72 19.22
CA ARG A 42 24.22 11.47 17.94
C ARG A 42 23.96 9.98 17.72
N ARG A 43 24.91 9.10 18.07
CA ARG A 43 24.73 7.65 17.99
C ARG A 43 23.58 7.18 18.86
N GLU A 44 23.52 7.59 20.11
CA GLU A 44 22.43 7.26 21.05
C GLU A 44 21.05 7.71 20.52
N LEU A 45 20.97 8.93 19.96
CA LEU A 45 19.72 9.42 19.35
C LEU A 45 19.30 8.60 18.12
N LEU A 46 20.26 8.20 17.28
CA LEU A 46 19.99 7.35 16.11
C LEU A 46 19.54 5.96 16.51
N GLU A 47 20.17 5.35 17.49
CA GLU A 47 19.76 4.04 18.02
C GLU A 47 18.33 4.06 18.57
N LYS A 48 18.01 5.08 19.38
CA LYS A 48 16.63 5.27 19.89
C LYS A 48 15.63 5.43 18.75
N LEU A 49 15.95 6.24 17.74
CA LEU A 49 15.12 6.43 16.57
C LEU A 49 14.95 5.14 15.76
N GLN A 50 16.03 4.37 15.56
CA GLN A 50 15.97 3.08 14.87
C GLN A 50 15.10 2.06 15.60
N LYS A 51 15.20 1.98 16.95
CA LYS A 51 14.33 1.13 17.78
C LYS A 51 12.85 1.47 17.58
N LEU A 52 12.49 2.76 17.57
CA LEU A 52 11.13 3.21 17.33
C LEU A 52 10.63 2.86 15.93
N HIS A 53 11.43 3.09 14.90
CA HIS A 53 11.08 2.71 13.53
C HIS A 53 10.91 1.19 13.39
N ARG A 54 11.77 0.40 14.06
CA ARG A 54 11.62 -1.07 14.11
C ARG A 54 10.30 -1.47 14.74
N ARG A 55 9.93 -0.84 15.88
CA ARG A 55 8.65 -1.11 16.56
C ARG A 55 7.45 -0.80 15.66
N VAL A 56 7.43 0.36 14.98
CA VAL A 56 6.37 0.72 14.04
C VAL A 56 6.28 -0.29 12.88
N ARG A 57 7.42 -0.70 12.33
CA ARG A 57 7.47 -1.72 11.27
C ARG A 57 6.92 -3.07 11.74
N ASN A 58 7.28 -3.50 12.94
CA ASN A 58 6.82 -4.79 13.48
C ASN A 58 5.31 -4.77 13.74
N ILE A 59 4.77 -3.70 14.33
CA ILE A 59 3.31 -3.53 14.54
C ILE A 59 2.57 -3.61 13.20
N ARG A 60 3.08 -2.91 12.16
CA ARG A 60 2.46 -2.95 10.82
C ARG A 60 2.51 -4.35 10.23
N ARG A 61 3.65 -5.02 10.33
CA ARG A 61 3.81 -6.39 9.80
C ARG A 61 2.90 -7.38 10.52
N ASP A 62 2.78 -7.27 11.83
CA ASP A 62 1.87 -8.12 12.63
C ASP A 62 0.42 -7.92 12.18
N PHE A 63 -0.03 -6.67 12.06
CA PHE A 63 -1.36 -6.35 11.54
C PHE A 63 -1.58 -6.93 10.14
N GLN A 64 -0.63 -6.72 9.22
CA GLN A 64 -0.72 -7.24 7.85
C GLN A 64 -0.81 -8.77 7.82
N MET A 65 0.01 -9.44 8.61
CA MET A 65 0.02 -10.90 8.68
C MET A 65 -1.26 -11.48 9.29
N LYS A 66 -1.78 -10.87 10.36
CA LYS A 66 -3.05 -11.27 10.97
C LYS A 66 -4.22 -11.10 10.02
N THR A 67 -4.34 -9.92 9.39
CA THR A 67 -5.39 -9.66 8.40
C THR A 67 -5.31 -10.64 7.21
N ALA A 68 -4.11 -10.85 6.68
CA ALA A 68 -3.90 -11.80 5.59
C ALA A 68 -4.23 -13.24 5.99
N HIS A 69 -3.94 -13.63 7.22
CA HIS A 69 -4.27 -14.96 7.76
C HIS A 69 -5.79 -15.15 7.83
N THR A 70 -6.52 -14.18 8.41
CA THR A 70 -7.99 -14.22 8.44
C THR A 70 -8.58 -14.34 7.05
N LEU A 71 -8.11 -13.51 6.09
CA LEU A 71 -8.57 -13.60 4.70
C LEU A 71 -8.29 -14.98 4.08
N ALA A 72 -7.16 -15.59 4.38
CA ALA A 72 -6.82 -16.92 3.84
C ALA A 72 -7.64 -18.06 4.47
N GLN A 73 -8.13 -17.87 5.68
CA GLN A 73 -9.05 -18.82 6.31
C GLN A 73 -10.46 -18.74 5.74
N GLU A 74 -10.93 -17.54 5.43
CA GLU A 74 -12.29 -17.30 4.97
C GLU A 74 -12.45 -17.46 3.45
N TYR A 75 -11.42 -17.10 2.67
CA TYR A 75 -11.53 -17.00 1.21
C TYR A 75 -10.43 -17.79 0.51
N GLY A 76 -10.80 -18.70 -0.39
CA GLY A 76 -9.83 -19.43 -1.23
C GLY A 76 -9.23 -18.58 -2.35
N CYS A 77 -9.87 -17.45 -2.71
CA CYS A 77 -9.38 -16.51 -3.71
C CYS A 77 -9.56 -15.06 -3.22
N VAL A 78 -8.51 -14.26 -3.34
CA VAL A 78 -8.54 -12.82 -3.00
C VAL A 78 -8.17 -11.99 -4.22
N TYR A 79 -9.04 -11.05 -4.57
CA TYR A 79 -8.80 -10.09 -5.65
C TYR A 79 -8.23 -8.81 -5.09
N VAL A 80 -7.12 -8.33 -5.66
CA VAL A 80 -6.45 -7.10 -5.23
C VAL A 80 -6.13 -6.20 -6.41
N GLU A 81 -6.06 -4.90 -6.18
CA GLU A 81 -5.58 -3.98 -7.21
C GLU A 81 -4.06 -4.13 -7.43
N ASP A 82 -3.63 -4.14 -8.69
CA ASP A 82 -2.21 -4.10 -9.06
C ASP A 82 -1.67 -2.68 -8.95
N LEU A 83 -1.48 -2.23 -7.71
CA LEU A 83 -0.97 -0.90 -7.41
C LEU A 83 0.53 -0.81 -7.67
N LYS A 84 0.93 0.02 -8.62
CA LYS A 84 2.34 0.34 -8.91
C LYS A 84 2.88 1.34 -7.90
N THR A 85 3.04 0.92 -6.65
CA THR A 85 3.43 1.79 -5.52
C THR A 85 4.73 2.57 -5.78
N ARG A 86 5.70 1.97 -6.49
CA ARG A 86 6.94 2.64 -6.90
C ARG A 86 6.66 3.85 -7.81
N ASN A 87 5.73 3.71 -8.76
CA ASN A 87 5.34 4.81 -9.64
C ASN A 87 4.53 5.87 -8.90
N MET A 88 3.64 5.45 -7.99
CA MET A 88 2.84 6.36 -7.18
C MET A 88 3.70 7.24 -6.28
N THR A 89 4.86 6.74 -5.83
CA THR A 89 5.77 7.43 -4.91
C THR A 89 6.98 8.08 -5.58
N LYS A 90 6.99 8.22 -6.90
CA LYS A 90 8.03 8.96 -7.62
C LYS A 90 8.18 10.38 -7.08
N SER A 91 9.42 10.88 -7.07
CA SER A 91 9.73 12.25 -6.69
C SER A 91 9.15 13.25 -7.70
N ALA A 92 8.73 14.41 -7.22
CA ALA A 92 8.34 15.54 -8.05
C ALA A 92 9.45 16.61 -8.13
N LYS A 93 10.72 16.22 -8.02
CA LYS A 93 11.84 17.19 -8.09
C LYS A 93 12.00 17.84 -9.46
N GLY A 94 11.60 17.16 -10.52
CA GLY A 94 11.91 17.58 -11.89
C GLY A 94 13.39 17.40 -12.23
N THR A 95 13.82 18.04 -13.30
CA THR A 95 15.22 18.15 -13.74
C THR A 95 15.78 19.53 -13.39
N LEU A 96 17.04 19.81 -13.73
CA LEU A 96 17.65 21.14 -13.59
C LEU A 96 16.98 22.14 -14.54
N ASP A 97 16.64 21.71 -15.75
CA ASP A 97 16.03 22.54 -16.80
C ASP A 97 14.53 22.73 -16.60
N ASP A 98 13.83 21.75 -16.01
CA ASP A 98 12.41 21.82 -15.66
C ASP A 98 12.20 21.41 -14.19
N PRO A 99 12.33 22.37 -13.27
CA PRO A 99 12.16 22.10 -11.85
C PRO A 99 10.72 21.71 -11.51
N GLY A 100 10.57 20.62 -10.82
CA GLY A 100 9.26 20.07 -10.45
C GLY A 100 8.48 20.98 -9.50
N LYS A 101 7.16 21.07 -9.74
CA LYS A 101 6.21 21.83 -8.93
C LYS A 101 5.63 20.98 -7.80
N ASN A 102 5.19 21.64 -6.71
CA ASN A 102 4.49 20.98 -5.58
C ASN A 102 5.27 19.87 -4.86
N GLY A 103 6.61 19.95 -4.81
CA GLY A 103 7.45 18.92 -4.19
C GLY A 103 7.11 18.62 -2.73
N LYS A 104 6.71 19.62 -1.93
CA LYS A 104 6.28 19.43 -0.53
C LYS A 104 4.99 18.61 -0.43
N GLN A 105 3.97 18.96 -1.21
CA GLN A 105 2.69 18.25 -1.26
C GLN A 105 2.90 16.81 -1.73
N LYS A 106 3.67 16.60 -2.79
CA LYS A 106 4.01 15.28 -3.30
C LYS A 106 4.78 14.45 -2.26
N SER A 107 5.71 15.05 -1.53
CA SER A 107 6.42 14.37 -0.43
C SER A 107 5.46 13.93 0.68
N GLY A 108 4.48 14.78 1.03
CA GLY A 108 3.43 14.44 1.98
C GLY A 108 2.58 13.25 1.52
N LEU A 109 2.12 13.27 0.27
CA LEU A 109 1.38 12.18 -0.36
C LEU A 109 2.18 10.88 -0.41
N ASN A 110 3.45 10.95 -0.84
CA ASN A 110 4.33 9.78 -0.87
C ASN A 110 4.49 9.15 0.52
N ARG A 111 4.61 9.97 1.55
CA ARG A 111 4.67 9.50 2.94
C ARG A 111 3.39 8.80 3.36
N ALA A 112 2.22 9.33 2.99
CA ALA A 112 0.92 8.72 3.27
C ALA A 112 0.80 7.35 2.58
N ILE A 113 1.11 7.26 1.28
CA ILE A 113 1.11 6.00 0.51
C ILE A 113 2.04 4.94 1.13
N LEU A 114 3.27 5.34 1.49
CA LEU A 114 4.24 4.42 2.11
C LEU A 114 3.81 3.98 3.52
N ARG A 115 3.09 4.84 4.24
CA ARG A 115 2.52 4.51 5.56
C ARG A 115 1.41 3.46 5.46
N THR A 116 0.60 3.47 4.42
CA THR A 116 -0.45 2.46 4.20
C THR A 116 0.15 1.08 4.01
N GLY A 117 1.33 0.99 3.34
CA GLY A 117 2.07 -0.26 3.20
C GLY A 117 1.40 -1.26 2.25
N PHE A 118 0.78 -0.79 1.16
CA PHE A 118 0.09 -1.60 0.14
C PHE A 118 0.91 -2.80 -0.33
N PHE A 119 2.19 -2.58 -0.63
CA PHE A 119 3.08 -3.66 -1.09
C PHE A 119 3.24 -4.75 -0.03
N GLY A 120 3.50 -4.37 1.23
CA GLY A 120 3.65 -5.34 2.33
C GLY A 120 2.35 -6.11 2.63
N MET A 121 1.18 -5.44 2.52
CA MET A 121 -0.12 -6.09 2.67
C MET A 121 -0.33 -7.12 1.55
N ARG A 122 -0.07 -6.76 0.30
CA ARG A 122 -0.17 -7.68 -0.84
C ARG A 122 0.72 -8.91 -0.65
N GLN A 123 1.99 -8.71 -0.29
CA GLN A 123 2.91 -9.84 -0.02
C GLN A 123 2.41 -10.74 1.12
N ALA A 124 1.86 -10.15 2.19
CA ALA A 124 1.30 -10.92 3.30
C ALA A 124 0.10 -11.77 2.86
N ILE A 125 -0.81 -11.20 2.04
CA ILE A 125 -1.97 -11.91 1.49
C ILE A 125 -1.50 -13.03 0.55
N GLU A 126 -0.58 -12.76 -0.37
CA GLU A 126 -0.02 -13.76 -1.29
C GLU A 126 0.61 -14.93 -0.52
N TRP A 127 1.38 -14.64 0.52
CA TRP A 127 2.02 -15.65 1.36
C TRP A 127 1.01 -16.51 2.14
N GLN A 128 0.01 -15.88 2.77
CA GLN A 128 -0.98 -16.63 3.54
C GLN A 128 -1.92 -17.43 2.65
N GLN A 129 -2.31 -16.89 1.50
CA GLN A 129 -3.09 -17.63 0.50
C GLN A 129 -2.31 -18.83 -0.02
N TYR A 130 -1.04 -18.67 -0.36
CA TYR A 130 -0.18 -19.78 -0.77
C TYR A 130 -0.15 -20.91 0.28
N LYS A 131 0.05 -20.56 1.56
CA LYS A 131 0.05 -21.53 2.67
C LYS A 131 -1.29 -22.23 2.87
N ALA A 132 -2.38 -21.55 2.61
CA ALA A 132 -3.74 -22.09 2.75
C ALA A 132 -4.22 -22.86 1.51
N GLY A 133 -3.40 -22.98 0.46
CA GLY A 133 -3.80 -23.56 -0.82
C GLY A 133 -4.76 -22.68 -1.64
N GLY A 134 -4.85 -21.39 -1.31
CA GLY A 134 -5.60 -20.40 -2.06
C GLY A 134 -4.72 -19.61 -3.03
N TYR A 135 -5.27 -18.60 -3.68
CA TYR A 135 -4.55 -17.77 -4.63
C TYR A 135 -5.01 -16.31 -4.60
N VAL A 136 -4.16 -15.44 -5.16
CA VAL A 136 -4.42 -14.00 -5.26
C VAL A 136 -4.42 -13.58 -6.72
N VAL A 137 -5.42 -12.82 -7.13
CA VAL A 137 -5.52 -12.26 -8.48
C VAL A 137 -5.32 -10.76 -8.43
N ALA A 138 -4.29 -10.27 -9.12
CA ALA A 138 -4.03 -8.84 -9.26
C ALA A 138 -4.81 -8.27 -10.45
N VAL A 139 -5.61 -7.25 -10.20
CA VAL A 139 -6.48 -6.60 -11.20
C VAL A 139 -5.94 -5.20 -11.52
N PRO A 140 -5.90 -4.78 -12.79
CA PRO A 140 -5.53 -3.41 -13.14
C PRO A 140 -6.41 -2.40 -12.40
N ALA A 141 -5.76 -1.46 -11.68
CA ALA A 141 -6.43 -0.47 -10.83
C ALA A 141 -7.14 0.65 -11.64
N ALA A 142 -6.91 0.71 -12.96
CA ALA A 142 -7.46 1.77 -13.79
C ALA A 142 -9.00 1.73 -13.78
N TYR A 143 -9.59 2.88 -13.45
CA TYR A 143 -11.04 3.14 -13.45
C TYR A 143 -11.89 2.27 -12.52
N THR A 144 -11.32 1.43 -11.67
CA THR A 144 -12.08 0.59 -10.74
C THR A 144 -13.01 1.39 -9.83
N SER A 145 -12.63 2.58 -9.43
CA SER A 145 -13.43 3.47 -8.59
C SER A 145 -14.35 4.45 -9.35
N CYS A 146 -14.34 4.45 -10.68
CA CYS A 146 -15.10 5.37 -11.52
C CYS A 146 -16.09 4.67 -12.45
N GLU A 147 -16.01 3.36 -12.56
CA GLU A 147 -16.90 2.53 -13.37
C GLU A 147 -18.14 2.13 -12.57
N CYS A 148 -19.32 2.32 -13.16
CA CYS A 148 -20.56 1.92 -12.50
C CYS A 148 -20.74 0.40 -12.50
N PRO A 149 -20.97 -0.25 -11.37
CA PRO A 149 -21.21 -1.70 -11.34
C PRO A 149 -22.54 -2.11 -11.96
N SER A 150 -23.51 -1.21 -12.06
CA SER A 150 -24.85 -1.46 -12.60
C SER A 150 -24.89 -1.31 -14.12
N CYS A 151 -24.46 -0.15 -14.66
CA CYS A 151 -24.59 0.14 -16.10
C CYS A 151 -23.25 0.23 -16.84
N THR A 152 -22.13 -0.07 -16.18
CA THR A 152 -20.77 -0.03 -16.73
C THR A 152 -20.27 1.34 -17.22
N CYS A 153 -21.09 2.40 -17.10
CA CYS A 153 -20.67 3.76 -17.44
C CYS A 153 -19.41 4.15 -16.66
N THR A 154 -18.35 4.49 -17.38
CA THR A 154 -17.05 4.84 -16.80
C THR A 154 -16.78 6.32 -17.01
N ASP A 155 -16.93 7.13 -15.96
CA ASP A 155 -16.66 8.54 -15.98
C ASP A 155 -16.09 9.00 -14.64
N LYS A 156 -15.14 9.95 -14.68
CA LYS A 156 -14.56 10.53 -13.45
C LYS A 156 -15.59 11.28 -12.62
N ARG A 157 -16.62 11.83 -13.24
CA ARG A 157 -17.73 12.53 -12.58
C ARG A 157 -18.59 11.59 -11.74
N ASN A 158 -18.53 10.27 -11.97
CA ASN A 158 -19.19 9.28 -11.11
C ASN A 158 -18.65 9.30 -9.68
N ARG A 159 -17.45 9.88 -9.45
CA ARG A 159 -16.85 10.03 -8.12
C ARG A 159 -16.69 11.52 -7.76
N PRO A 160 -17.76 12.23 -7.39
CA PRO A 160 -17.72 13.65 -7.08
C PRO A 160 -16.89 13.95 -5.81
N ARG A 161 -16.79 12.98 -4.87
CA ARG A 161 -15.99 13.07 -3.64
C ARG A 161 -15.26 11.75 -3.38
N GLN A 162 -14.28 11.78 -2.48
CA GLN A 162 -13.44 10.62 -2.19
C GLN A 162 -14.24 9.36 -1.78
N ALA A 163 -15.24 9.52 -0.93
CA ALA A 163 -16.06 8.42 -0.42
C ALA A 163 -17.39 8.25 -1.15
N GLN A 164 -17.77 9.17 -2.03
CA GLN A 164 -19.08 9.15 -2.67
C GLN A 164 -18.98 8.76 -4.14
N PHE A 165 -19.80 7.79 -4.54
CA PHE A 165 -20.01 7.38 -5.91
C PHE A 165 -21.48 7.66 -6.29
N ARG A 166 -21.69 8.32 -7.44
CA ARG A 166 -23.01 8.53 -8.05
C ARG A 166 -22.86 8.45 -9.56
N CYS A 167 -23.48 7.45 -10.17
CA CYS A 167 -23.43 7.27 -11.62
C CYS A 167 -24.20 8.36 -12.35
N ILE A 168 -23.55 9.03 -13.29
CA ILE A 168 -24.19 10.05 -14.13
C ILE A 168 -25.11 9.44 -15.19
N GLY A 169 -24.96 8.17 -15.52
CA GLY A 169 -25.77 7.49 -16.54
C GLY A 169 -27.04 6.86 -15.98
N CYS A 170 -26.99 6.16 -14.84
CA CYS A 170 -28.14 5.42 -14.29
C CYS A 170 -28.53 5.86 -12.87
N GLY A 171 -27.85 6.83 -12.27
CA GLY A 171 -28.16 7.31 -10.93
C GLY A 171 -27.75 6.38 -9.77
N TYR A 172 -27.10 5.22 -10.04
CA TYR A 172 -26.65 4.32 -8.97
C TYR A 172 -25.73 5.03 -7.98
N GLU A 173 -26.03 4.93 -6.70
CA GLU A 173 -25.26 5.54 -5.62
C GLU A 173 -24.71 4.51 -4.64
N ASN A 174 -23.47 4.68 -4.19
CA ASN A 174 -22.86 3.87 -3.13
C ASN A 174 -21.58 4.56 -2.60
N ASN A 175 -20.95 3.94 -1.60
CA ASN A 175 -19.59 4.34 -1.20
C ASN A 175 -18.59 3.97 -2.31
N ALA A 176 -17.71 4.92 -2.67
CA ALA A 176 -16.75 4.75 -3.77
C ALA A 176 -15.75 3.60 -3.54
N ASP A 177 -15.41 3.29 -2.29
CA ASP A 177 -14.49 2.20 -1.97
C ASP A 177 -15.19 0.84 -2.10
N ILE A 178 -16.49 0.76 -1.78
CA ILE A 178 -17.34 -0.43 -2.03
C ILE A 178 -17.47 -0.65 -3.53
N VAL A 179 -17.75 0.39 -4.31
CA VAL A 179 -17.80 0.31 -5.78
C VAL A 179 -16.47 -0.19 -6.36
N GLY A 180 -15.35 0.33 -5.85
CA GLY A 180 -14.01 -0.13 -6.22
C GLY A 180 -13.84 -1.63 -5.96
N ALA A 181 -14.23 -2.11 -4.78
CA ALA A 181 -14.13 -3.53 -4.41
C ALA A 181 -15.02 -4.43 -5.30
N ILE A 182 -16.25 -4.01 -5.59
CA ILE A 182 -17.16 -4.73 -6.52
C ILE A 182 -16.53 -4.85 -7.90
N ASN A 183 -15.97 -3.76 -8.43
CA ASN A 183 -15.37 -3.73 -9.76
C ASN A 183 -14.07 -4.54 -9.81
N VAL A 184 -13.23 -4.51 -8.77
CA VAL A 184 -12.04 -5.36 -8.66
C VAL A 184 -12.43 -6.83 -8.66
N ARG A 185 -13.43 -7.22 -7.86
CA ARG A 185 -13.96 -8.59 -7.86
C ARG A 185 -14.51 -8.99 -9.24
N ARG A 186 -15.31 -8.13 -9.89
CA ARG A 186 -15.89 -8.40 -11.21
C ARG A 186 -14.80 -8.63 -12.25
N LYS A 187 -13.84 -7.70 -12.36
CA LYS A 187 -12.73 -7.80 -13.31
C LYS A 187 -11.82 -9.00 -13.03
N GLY A 188 -11.61 -9.35 -11.77
CA GLY A 188 -10.84 -10.52 -11.40
C GLY A 188 -11.51 -11.85 -11.76
N ARG A 189 -12.84 -11.91 -11.72
CA ARG A 189 -13.60 -13.10 -12.10
C ARG A 189 -13.68 -13.31 -13.62
N THR A 190 -13.70 -12.23 -14.41
CA THR A 190 -13.84 -12.29 -15.88
C THR A 190 -12.54 -12.65 -16.60
N GLY A 191 -11.40 -12.64 -15.91
CA GLY A 191 -10.14 -13.12 -16.47
C GLY A 191 -8.96 -12.94 -15.55
N PRO A 192 -8.11 -13.97 -15.37
CA PRO A 192 -6.80 -13.77 -14.78
C PRO A 192 -5.99 -12.84 -15.67
N SER A 193 -5.21 -11.93 -15.06
CA SER A 193 -4.28 -11.08 -15.81
C SER A 193 -3.29 -11.97 -16.60
N ALA A 194 -2.74 -11.46 -17.69
CA ALA A 194 -1.73 -12.21 -18.45
C ALA A 194 -0.52 -12.61 -17.59
N HIS A 195 -0.25 -11.83 -16.54
CA HIS A 195 0.79 -12.12 -15.55
C HIS A 195 0.42 -13.30 -14.65
N ASP A 196 -0.83 -13.37 -14.20
CA ASP A 196 -1.30 -14.45 -13.34
C ASP A 196 -1.38 -15.77 -14.11
N LYS A 197 -1.79 -15.73 -15.39
CA LYS A 197 -1.74 -16.90 -16.27
C LYS A 197 -0.34 -17.46 -16.43
N LYS A 198 0.68 -16.61 -16.62
CA LYS A 198 2.09 -17.03 -16.70
C LYS A 198 2.61 -17.61 -15.39
N ARG A 199 2.19 -17.05 -14.24
CA ARG A 199 2.59 -17.53 -12.92
C ARG A 199 1.97 -18.88 -12.61
N ILE A 200 0.66 -19.02 -12.81
CA ILE A 200 -0.07 -20.29 -12.64
C ILE A 200 0.52 -21.36 -13.58
N ALA A 201 0.79 -21.02 -14.84
CA ALA A 201 1.42 -21.95 -15.76
C ALA A 201 2.82 -22.39 -15.34
N ARG A 202 3.64 -21.50 -14.77
CA ARG A 202 4.97 -21.85 -14.23
C ARG A 202 4.89 -22.71 -12.98
N GLU A 203 3.96 -22.44 -12.08
CA GLU A 203 3.75 -23.20 -10.85
C GLU A 203 3.23 -24.61 -11.17
N VAL A 204 2.35 -24.74 -12.15
CA VAL A 204 1.86 -26.04 -12.66
C VAL A 204 2.98 -26.82 -13.35
N SER A 205 3.81 -26.19 -14.18
CA SER A 205 4.93 -26.84 -14.86
C SER A 205 6.10 -27.20 -13.94
N ALA A 206 6.23 -26.50 -12.80
CA ALA A 206 7.23 -26.80 -11.79
C ALA A 206 6.81 -27.91 -10.80
N GLY A 207 5.68 -28.59 -11.02
CA GLY A 207 5.17 -29.62 -10.12
C GLY A 207 4.71 -29.09 -8.75
N ALA A 208 4.59 -27.75 -8.62
CA ALA A 208 3.97 -27.16 -7.46
C ALA A 208 2.49 -27.57 -7.44
N VAL A 209 2.02 -28.08 -6.32
CA VAL A 209 0.63 -28.49 -6.10
C VAL A 209 -0.27 -27.39 -6.64
N VAL A 210 -1.09 -27.73 -7.65
CA VAL A 210 -2.12 -26.83 -8.18
C VAL A 210 -2.90 -26.34 -6.97
N PRO A 211 -2.98 -25.01 -6.74
CA PRO A 211 -3.75 -24.51 -5.61
C PRO A 211 -5.16 -25.06 -5.76
N PHE A 212 -5.50 -26.00 -4.89
CA PHE A 212 -6.83 -26.59 -4.86
C PHE A 212 -7.79 -25.44 -4.62
N ALA A 213 -8.58 -25.10 -5.65
CA ALA A 213 -9.74 -24.26 -5.43
C ALA A 213 -10.51 -24.97 -4.32
N ARG A 214 -10.49 -24.45 -3.10
CA ARG A 214 -11.34 -24.97 -2.06
C ARG A 214 -12.72 -24.95 -2.67
N ASN A 215 -13.22 -26.14 -2.96
CA ASN A 215 -14.57 -26.32 -3.40
C ASN A 215 -15.45 -25.61 -2.38
N SER A 216 -15.85 -24.40 -2.67
CA SER A 216 -16.95 -23.71 -2.04
C SER A 216 -18.24 -24.40 -2.50
N GLY A 217 -18.25 -25.74 -2.38
CA GLY A 217 -19.43 -26.55 -2.59
C GLY A 217 -20.53 -26.31 -1.56
N ALA A 218 -20.40 -25.22 -0.79
CA ALA A 218 -21.40 -24.80 0.18
C ALA A 218 -21.92 -23.37 -0.04
N ASN A 219 -21.46 -22.64 -1.06
CA ASN A 219 -21.96 -21.28 -1.31
C ASN A 219 -22.38 -21.08 -2.77
N SER A 220 -23.22 -21.97 -3.27
CA SER A 220 -24.07 -21.72 -4.44
C SER A 220 -25.31 -20.88 -4.09
N GLU A 221 -25.43 -20.43 -2.87
CA GLU A 221 -26.49 -19.51 -2.51
C GLU A 221 -26.01 -18.08 -2.73
N ASN A 222 -26.35 -17.57 -3.91
CA ASN A 222 -26.53 -16.16 -4.20
C ASN A 222 -27.60 -15.57 -3.26
N GLN A 223 -27.26 -15.34 -2.01
CA GLN A 223 -28.02 -14.38 -1.24
C GLN A 223 -27.48 -12.99 -1.59
N PRO A 224 -28.31 -12.11 -2.15
CA PRO A 224 -27.97 -10.69 -2.18
C PRO A 224 -27.78 -10.27 -0.74
N LEU A 225 -26.63 -9.65 -0.43
CA LEU A 225 -26.45 -8.95 0.83
C LEU A 225 -27.62 -7.97 0.94
N GLY A 226 -28.60 -8.36 1.77
CA GLY A 226 -29.69 -7.50 2.13
C GLY A 226 -29.12 -6.23 2.74
N VAL A 227 -29.40 -5.14 2.07
CA VAL A 227 -29.18 -3.80 2.59
C VAL A 227 -30.23 -3.61 3.66
N ALA A 228 -29.83 -3.60 4.89
CA ALA A 228 -30.53 -2.94 5.97
C ALA A 228 -29.74 -1.71 6.37
#